data_2b5c3473f7df03814d3a447d1a0faf8e
#
_entry.id   2b5c3473f7df03814d3a447d1a0faf8e
#
_cell.length_a   1.000
_cell.length_b   1.000
_cell.length_c   1.000
_cell.angle_alpha   90.00
_cell.angle_beta   90.00
_cell.angle_gamma   90.00
#
_symmetry.space_group_name_H-M   'P 1'
#
loop_
_entity.id
_entity.type
_entity.pdbx_description
1 polymer ?
#
loop_
_entity_poly.entity_id
_entity_poly.type
_entity_poly.pdbx_seq_one_letter_code
_entity_poly.pdbx_strand_id
1 'polypeptide(L)'
;LDVKIRYIKKWIDQRRLAAEMYNHYLAEISEISLPKVHKNTFHSYHLYVVEALHRDKLATYLNDINIATGIHYPKPLPALDCYKSHKLDLAEFPRAVSSAKSILSLPMFPEITEDQIRHVSSKIKAHYSK
;
A
#
# COMPACT_ATOMS: atom_id res chain seq x y z
N LEU A 1 0.43 24.37 -9.99
CA LEU A 1 1.61 23.57 -9.65
C LEU A 1 2.61 24.36 -8.81
N ASP A 2 2.90 25.60 -9.16
CA ASP A 2 3.88 26.47 -8.46
C ASP A 2 3.61 26.62 -6.96
N VAL A 3 2.36 26.82 -6.55
CA VAL A 3 1.97 26.92 -5.14
C VAL A 3 2.26 25.61 -4.39
N LYS A 4 1.91 24.47 -4.96
CA LYS A 4 2.05 23.15 -4.30
C LYS A 4 3.51 22.71 -4.18
N ILE A 5 4.37 23.06 -5.15
CA ILE A 5 5.78 22.63 -5.13
C ILE A 5 6.54 23.17 -3.94
N ARG A 6 6.15 24.33 -3.41
CA ARG A 6 6.74 24.95 -2.22
C ARG A 6 6.55 24.10 -0.95
N TYR A 7 5.54 23.23 -0.93
CA TYR A 7 5.19 22.38 0.20
C TYR A 7 5.63 20.92 0.02
N ILE A 8 6.14 20.55 -1.17
CA ILE A 8 6.38 19.14 -1.52
C ILE A 8 7.33 18.44 -0.53
N LYS A 9 8.40 19.11 -0.11
CA LYS A 9 9.35 18.54 0.84
C LYS A 9 8.67 18.26 2.19
N LYS A 10 7.93 19.21 2.74
CA LYS A 10 7.16 19.04 3.98
C LYS A 10 6.19 17.87 3.88
N TRP A 11 5.46 17.76 2.78
CA TRP A 11 4.50 16.67 2.58
C TRP A 11 5.17 15.30 2.44
N ILE A 12 6.35 15.23 1.82
CA ILE A 12 7.12 14.00 1.75
C ILE A 12 7.61 13.60 3.14
N ASP A 13 8.15 14.53 3.92
CA ASP A 13 8.64 14.26 5.28
C ASP A 13 7.48 13.75 6.18
N GLN A 14 6.30 14.38 6.09
CA GLN A 14 5.11 13.94 6.82
C GLN A 14 4.66 12.53 6.42
N ARG A 15 4.64 12.20 5.11
CA ARG A 15 4.32 10.84 4.63
C ARG A 15 5.35 9.80 5.10
N ARG A 16 6.61 10.16 5.20
CA ARG A 16 7.67 9.29 5.72
C ARG A 16 7.44 8.97 7.20
N LEU A 17 7.12 9.98 8.01
CA LEU A 17 6.74 9.77 9.41
C LEU A 17 5.51 8.86 9.54
N ALA A 18 4.47 9.10 8.73
CA ALA A 18 3.30 8.24 8.69
C ALA A 18 3.64 6.78 8.31
N ALA A 19 4.56 6.59 7.36
CA ALA A 19 5.02 5.25 6.96
C ALA A 19 5.80 4.55 8.08
N GLU A 20 6.61 5.27 8.86
CA GLU A 20 7.31 4.74 10.04
C GLU A 20 6.31 4.29 11.11
N MET A 21 5.26 5.07 11.36
CA MET A 21 4.18 4.68 12.28
C MET A 21 3.45 3.42 11.80
N TYR A 22 3.08 3.33 10.51
CA TYR A 22 2.51 2.11 9.96
C TYR A 22 3.44 0.91 10.11
N ASN A 23 4.73 1.07 9.79
CA ASN A 23 5.72 0.02 9.97
C ASN A 23 5.77 -0.48 11.42
N HIS A 24 5.71 0.45 12.38
CA HIS A 24 5.69 0.11 13.81
C HIS A 24 4.43 -0.67 14.21
N TYR A 25 3.24 -0.16 13.88
CA TYR A 25 1.97 -0.76 14.32
C TYR A 25 1.60 -2.06 13.59
N LEU A 26 2.14 -2.29 12.38
CA LEU A 26 1.85 -3.49 11.59
C LEU A 26 2.95 -4.56 11.67
N ALA A 27 4.08 -4.28 12.32
CA ALA A 27 5.27 -5.16 12.33
C ALA A 27 5.00 -6.58 12.84
N GLU A 28 4.06 -6.74 13.78
CA GLU A 28 3.76 -8.03 14.42
C GLU A 28 2.67 -8.83 13.70
N ILE A 29 2.09 -8.32 12.61
CA ILE A 29 1.03 -8.99 11.87
C ILE A 29 1.66 -9.85 10.78
N SER A 30 1.75 -11.16 11.01
CA SER A 30 2.43 -12.12 10.12
C SER A 30 1.81 -12.18 8.71
N GLU A 31 0.53 -11.90 8.59
CA GLU A 31 -0.25 -11.89 7.34
C GLU A 31 -0.03 -10.65 6.48
N ILE A 32 0.74 -9.67 6.99
CA ILE A 32 1.05 -8.41 6.31
C ILE A 32 2.54 -8.33 6.01
N SER A 33 2.90 -8.15 4.74
CA SER A 33 4.28 -7.80 4.36
C SER A 33 4.39 -6.30 4.11
N LEU A 34 5.28 -5.65 4.86
CA LEU A 34 5.50 -4.21 4.80
C LEU A 34 6.39 -3.82 3.61
N PRO A 35 6.24 -2.60 3.06
CA PRO A 35 7.09 -2.12 1.98
C PRO A 35 8.55 -1.99 2.44
N LYS A 36 9.47 -2.57 1.67
CA LYS A 36 10.91 -2.49 1.93
C LYS A 36 11.53 -1.37 1.10
N VAL A 37 12.26 -0.48 1.75
CA VAL A 37 13.00 0.61 1.09
C VAL A 37 14.45 0.18 0.89
N HIS A 38 14.96 0.31 -0.34
CA HIS A 38 16.36 0.02 -0.62
C HIS A 38 17.28 1.08 0.03
N LYS A 39 18.44 0.66 0.56
CA LYS A 39 19.35 1.51 1.36
C LYS A 39 19.74 2.83 0.69
N ASN A 40 19.85 2.85 -0.64
CA ASN A 40 20.30 4.02 -1.39
C ASN A 40 19.15 4.75 -2.10
N THR A 41 17.90 4.62 -1.60
CA THR A 41 16.73 5.26 -2.19
C THR A 41 16.02 6.15 -1.19
N PHE A 42 15.38 7.21 -1.72
CA PHE A 42 14.53 8.11 -0.96
C PHE A 42 13.09 7.86 -1.37
N HIS A 43 12.32 7.16 -0.53
CA HIS A 43 10.93 6.84 -0.82
C HIS A 43 10.00 7.98 -0.38
N SER A 44 9.16 8.48 -1.29
CA SER A 44 8.23 9.60 -1.03
C SER A 44 6.92 9.16 -0.37
N TYR A 45 6.64 7.85 -0.34
CA TYR A 45 5.38 7.28 0.17
C TYR A 45 4.13 7.98 -0.37
N HIS A 46 4.11 8.20 -1.69
CA HIS A 46 2.89 8.65 -2.37
C HIS A 46 1.71 7.73 -2.04
N LEU A 47 1.97 6.43 -2.03
CA LEU A 47 1.10 5.38 -1.53
C LEU A 47 1.85 4.59 -0.45
N TYR A 48 1.14 4.09 0.55
CA TYR A 48 1.65 3.09 1.47
C TYR A 48 1.00 1.75 1.13
N VAL A 49 1.75 0.90 0.45
CA VAL A 49 1.28 -0.37 -0.10
C VAL A 49 1.83 -1.52 0.70
N VAL A 50 0.96 -2.36 1.24
CA VAL A 50 1.31 -3.62 1.88
C VAL A 50 0.92 -4.80 0.99
N GLU A 51 1.57 -5.95 1.16
CA GLU A 51 1.04 -7.22 0.65
C GLU A 51 0.29 -7.91 1.79
N ALA A 52 -0.95 -8.31 1.55
CA ALA A 52 -1.85 -8.85 2.55
C ALA A 52 -2.36 -10.24 2.17
N LEU A 53 -2.30 -11.19 3.09
CA LEU A 53 -2.92 -12.49 2.93
C LEU A 53 -4.44 -12.31 2.83
N HIS A 54 -5.09 -12.96 1.83
CA HIS A 54 -6.52 -12.78 1.56
C HIS A 54 -6.93 -11.30 1.39
N ARG A 55 -6.11 -10.50 0.68
CA ARG A 55 -6.25 -9.08 0.42
C ARG A 55 -7.69 -8.61 0.18
N ASP A 56 -8.46 -9.33 -0.64
CA ASP A 56 -9.84 -8.91 -0.98
C ASP A 56 -10.77 -8.97 0.22
N LYS A 57 -10.61 -9.96 1.10
CA LYS A 57 -11.37 -10.05 2.36
C LYS A 57 -11.02 -8.91 3.31
N LEU A 58 -9.73 -8.59 3.43
CA LEU A 58 -9.28 -7.45 4.23
C LEU A 58 -9.82 -6.13 3.66
N ALA A 59 -9.75 -5.92 2.35
CA ALA A 59 -10.25 -4.72 1.69
C ALA A 59 -11.75 -4.54 1.92
N THR A 60 -12.55 -5.59 1.75
CA THR A 60 -14.00 -5.57 2.03
C THR A 60 -14.24 -5.21 3.50
N TYR A 61 -13.60 -5.91 4.43
CA TYR A 61 -13.76 -5.64 5.86
C TYR A 61 -13.44 -4.19 6.24
N LEU A 62 -12.32 -3.64 5.73
CA LEU A 62 -11.92 -2.26 6.02
C LEU A 62 -12.92 -1.26 5.42
N ASN A 63 -13.39 -1.48 4.20
CA ASN A 63 -14.38 -0.63 3.55
C ASN A 63 -15.74 -0.65 4.28
N ASP A 64 -16.17 -1.81 4.79
CA ASP A 64 -17.43 -1.96 5.55
C ASP A 64 -17.41 -1.15 6.85
N ILE A 65 -16.23 -0.86 7.40
CA ILE A 65 -16.04 -0.01 8.59
C ILE A 65 -15.52 1.40 8.24
N ASN A 66 -15.75 1.85 7.00
CA ASN A 66 -15.38 3.17 6.50
C ASN A 66 -13.88 3.50 6.50
N ILE A 67 -13.03 2.49 6.37
CA ILE A 67 -11.60 2.68 6.12
C ILE A 67 -11.35 2.46 4.62
N ALA A 68 -11.16 3.54 3.88
CA ALA A 68 -10.94 3.50 2.43
C ALA A 68 -9.59 2.82 2.11
N THR A 69 -9.61 1.87 1.18
CA THR A 69 -8.43 1.21 0.64
C THR A 69 -8.40 1.25 -0.88
N GLY A 70 -7.25 1.00 -1.47
CA GLY A 70 -7.09 0.98 -2.93
C GLY A 70 -6.16 -0.14 -3.41
N ILE A 71 -6.29 -0.53 -4.67
CA ILE A 71 -5.40 -1.51 -5.31
C ILE A 71 -4.69 -0.82 -6.47
N HIS A 72 -3.38 -0.62 -6.35
CA HIS A 72 -2.58 0.09 -7.33
C HIS A 72 -1.41 -0.79 -7.82
N TYR A 73 -1.67 -1.76 -8.81
CA TYR A 73 -2.90 -1.91 -9.59
C TYR A 73 -3.35 -3.38 -9.60
N PRO A 74 -4.64 -3.68 -9.90
CA PRO A 74 -5.17 -5.06 -9.81
C PRO A 74 -4.69 -5.98 -10.92
N LYS A 75 -4.15 -5.43 -12.01
CA LYS A 75 -3.56 -6.18 -13.12
C LYS A 75 -2.11 -5.74 -13.32
N PRO A 76 -1.16 -6.67 -13.47
CA PRO A 76 0.21 -6.32 -13.85
C PRO A 76 0.24 -5.81 -15.29
N LEU A 77 1.18 -4.90 -15.59
CA LEU A 77 1.28 -4.28 -16.93
C LEU A 77 1.23 -5.28 -18.10
N PRO A 78 1.97 -6.43 -18.05
CA PRO A 78 1.92 -7.39 -19.15
C PRO A 78 0.53 -8.01 -19.41
N ALA A 79 -0.38 -7.95 -18.43
CA ALA A 79 -1.74 -8.49 -18.54
C ALA A 79 -2.76 -7.45 -19.01
N LEU A 80 -2.35 -6.23 -19.30
CA LEU A 80 -3.25 -5.19 -19.81
C LEU A 80 -3.57 -5.41 -21.29
N ASP A 81 -4.80 -5.06 -21.68
CA ASP A 81 -5.29 -5.27 -23.04
C ASP A 81 -4.46 -4.54 -24.11
N CYS A 82 -3.89 -3.39 -23.77
CA CYS A 82 -3.00 -2.64 -24.66
C CYS A 82 -1.71 -3.39 -25.03
N TYR A 83 -1.30 -4.39 -24.23
CA TYR A 83 -0.10 -5.20 -24.49
C TYR A 83 -0.41 -6.58 -25.11
N LYS A 84 -1.67 -6.91 -25.42
CA LYS A 84 -2.05 -8.21 -26.03
C LYS A 84 -1.33 -8.50 -27.34
N SER A 85 -1.08 -7.46 -28.15
CA SER A 85 -0.34 -7.61 -29.42
C SER A 85 1.11 -8.08 -29.25
N HIS A 86 1.71 -7.84 -28.10
CA HIS A 86 3.09 -8.23 -27.79
C HIS A 86 3.23 -9.70 -27.38
N LYS A 87 2.12 -10.42 -27.20
CA LYS A 87 2.08 -11.85 -26.82
C LYS A 87 3.00 -12.20 -25.63
N LEU A 88 3.04 -11.31 -24.63
CA LEU A 88 3.89 -11.50 -23.46
C LEU A 88 3.42 -12.73 -22.65
N ASP A 89 4.36 -13.60 -22.28
CA ASP A 89 4.08 -14.69 -21.35
C ASP A 89 4.11 -14.18 -19.91
N LEU A 90 2.99 -14.27 -19.21
CA LEU A 90 2.89 -13.86 -17.80
C LEU A 90 3.79 -14.67 -16.86
N ALA A 91 4.22 -15.86 -17.29
CA ALA A 91 5.17 -16.66 -16.52
C ALA A 91 6.56 -16.00 -16.41
N GLU A 92 6.90 -15.10 -17.32
CA GLU A 92 8.14 -14.33 -17.25
C GLU A 92 8.10 -13.20 -16.19
N PHE A 93 6.90 -12.87 -15.67
CA PHE A 93 6.67 -11.79 -14.71
C PHE A 93 6.07 -12.28 -13.38
N PRO A 94 6.62 -13.32 -12.74
CA PRO A 94 5.98 -13.99 -11.60
C PRO A 94 5.76 -13.06 -10.41
N ARG A 95 6.69 -12.13 -10.15
CA ARG A 95 6.56 -11.15 -9.06
C ARG A 95 5.43 -10.16 -9.30
N ALA A 96 5.33 -9.59 -10.50
CA ALA A 96 4.26 -8.65 -10.84
C ALA A 96 2.88 -9.31 -10.78
N VAL A 97 2.77 -10.56 -11.26
CA VAL A 97 1.54 -11.36 -11.19
C VAL A 97 1.16 -11.68 -9.73
N SER A 98 2.13 -12.06 -8.90
CA SER A 98 1.89 -12.35 -7.48
C SER A 98 1.47 -11.09 -6.73
N SER A 99 2.23 -10.00 -6.85
CA SER A 99 1.93 -8.75 -6.14
C SER A 99 0.56 -8.17 -6.51
N ALA A 100 0.14 -8.23 -7.77
CA ALA A 100 -1.20 -7.79 -8.19
C ALA A 100 -2.34 -8.49 -7.44
N LYS A 101 -2.11 -9.70 -6.90
CA LYS A 101 -3.08 -10.46 -6.11
C LYS A 101 -3.09 -10.12 -4.63
N SER A 102 -1.99 -9.57 -4.10
CA SER A 102 -1.79 -9.37 -2.65
C SER A 102 -1.71 -7.92 -2.21
N ILE A 103 -1.36 -6.98 -3.11
CA ILE A 103 -1.16 -5.57 -2.75
C ILE A 103 -2.45 -4.87 -2.32
N LEU A 104 -2.33 -4.04 -1.27
CA LEU A 104 -3.38 -3.16 -0.77
C LEU A 104 -2.77 -1.83 -0.33
N SER A 105 -3.28 -0.73 -0.84
CA SER A 105 -2.90 0.61 -0.41
C SER A 105 -3.75 1.03 0.77
N LEU A 106 -3.11 1.36 1.89
CA LEU A 106 -3.73 1.90 3.09
C LEU A 106 -3.85 3.42 2.99
N PRO A 107 -4.72 4.06 3.81
CA PRO A 107 -4.84 5.52 3.85
C PRO A 107 -3.49 6.21 4.04
N MET A 108 -3.09 7.08 3.11
CA MET A 108 -1.82 7.78 3.15
C MET A 108 -1.94 9.19 2.56
N PHE A 109 -1.81 10.19 3.41
CA PHE A 109 -1.78 11.61 3.05
C PHE A 109 -0.92 12.37 4.08
N PRO A 110 -0.40 13.57 3.75
CA PRO A 110 0.56 14.27 4.62
C PRO A 110 0.04 14.57 6.03
N GLU A 111 -1.25 14.88 6.15
CA GLU A 111 -1.89 15.32 7.39
C GLU A 111 -2.49 14.16 8.21
N ILE A 112 -2.25 12.90 7.79
CA ILE A 112 -2.76 11.74 8.55
C ILE A 112 -2.17 11.73 9.95
N THR A 113 -3.04 11.55 10.96
CA THR A 113 -2.63 11.56 12.35
C THR A 113 -2.22 10.17 12.84
N GLU A 114 -1.44 10.13 13.90
CA GLU A 114 -1.06 8.87 14.56
C GLU A 114 -2.27 8.07 15.01
N ASP A 115 -3.31 8.73 15.57
CA ASP A 115 -4.54 8.07 16.00
C ASP A 115 -5.29 7.41 14.85
N GLN A 116 -5.31 8.03 13.67
CA GLN A 116 -5.88 7.44 12.47
C GLN A 116 -5.10 6.20 12.02
N ILE A 117 -3.76 6.27 12.02
CA ILE A 117 -2.88 5.15 11.69
C ILE A 117 -3.07 4.01 12.69
N ARG A 118 -3.10 4.31 13.98
CA ARG A 118 -3.34 3.34 15.06
C ARG A 118 -4.69 2.67 14.91
N HIS A 119 -5.73 3.45 14.58
CA HIS A 119 -7.07 2.92 14.31
C HIS A 119 -7.07 1.93 13.14
N VAL A 120 -6.52 2.31 11.97
CA VAL A 120 -6.40 1.44 10.81
C VAL A 120 -5.65 0.15 11.15
N SER A 121 -4.48 0.29 11.78
CA SER A 121 -3.63 -0.85 12.16
C SER A 121 -4.32 -1.80 13.14
N SER A 122 -5.06 -1.26 14.13
CA SER A 122 -5.81 -2.06 15.09
C SER A 122 -6.93 -2.87 14.42
N LYS A 123 -7.60 -2.30 13.40
CA LYS A 123 -8.63 -3.01 12.62
C LYS A 123 -8.04 -4.11 11.76
N ILE A 124 -6.87 -3.87 11.14
CA ILE A 124 -6.14 -4.92 10.41
C ILE A 124 -5.76 -6.06 11.37
N LYS A 125 -5.19 -5.76 12.54
CA LYS A 125 -4.87 -6.77 13.55
C LYS A 125 -6.10 -7.56 13.97
N ALA A 126 -7.23 -6.91 14.26
CA ALA A 126 -8.48 -7.56 14.63
C ALA A 126 -9.07 -8.45 13.52
N HIS A 127 -8.82 -8.14 12.24
CA HIS A 127 -9.24 -8.98 11.12
C HIS A 127 -8.52 -10.33 11.10
N TYR A 128 -7.21 -10.35 11.39
CA TYR A 128 -6.40 -11.57 11.37
C TYR A 128 -6.35 -12.33 12.71
N SER A 129 -6.82 -11.73 13.80
CA SER A 129 -6.88 -12.40 15.11
C SER A 129 -8.13 -13.25 15.33
N LYS A 130 -8.95 -13.48 14.28
CA LYS A 130 -10.21 -14.24 14.36
C LYS A 130 -10.01 -15.73 14.04
#